data_7a76a2735fadca0080420d127932210b
#
_entry.id   7a76a2735fadca0080420d127932210b
#
_cell.length_a   1.000
_cell.length_b   1.000
_cell.length_c   1.000
_cell.angle_alpha   90.00
_cell.angle_beta   90.00
_cell.angle_gamma   90.00
#
_symmetry.space_group_name_H-M   'P 1'
#
loop_
_entity.id
_entity.type
_entity.pdbx_description
1 polymer ?
#
loop_
_entity_poly.entity_id
_entity_poly.type
_entity_poly.pdbx_seq_one_letter_code
_entity_poly.pdbx_strand_id
1 'polypeptide(L)'
;IYTLSLHDALPISIVGAGPGRGRPYDASVMNELDPPRIPAGWRARPASQQPVYPDAAELAAVTADLRSRPPLVFAGEVDSLRAQMAAASRGRAFVLMGGDCAETFRENTANHIRLKLQTILQMAAVLTYGASTPVVKIGRMAGQYAKPRSRADETRDGVTLPSYRGDSVNDHAFTPRARTPDPRRMLDAYLRAGTTLNLIRSFTMGGYADLREVHSWNRGFTANPAYKRFEAFAEEIDRAMRFMEAAGVDFDALRQVDFYSAHEALLLEYEDAMIRVDSRSGRLYDTSAHLLWVGERTRGPQDAHVTLLTGVHNPVGVKIGPDTAPDDVVALIDRLNPTGEAGRLSLITRMGADRLREALPPLVEAVRADGRPVTWITDPMHGNTITADKDRKSTRLNSSHP
;
A
#
# COMPACT_ATOMS: atom_id res chain seq x y z
N ILE A 1 -11.67 -5.13 -43.83
CA ILE A 1 -10.51 -5.90 -43.25
C ILE A 1 -9.28 -5.27 -43.91
N TYR A 2 -8.61 -4.37 -43.18
CA TYR A 2 -7.30 -3.84 -43.57
C TYR A 2 -6.30 -4.28 -42.50
N THR A 3 -5.41 -5.16 -42.88
CA THR A 3 -4.20 -5.52 -42.14
C THR A 3 -3.18 -4.40 -42.41
N LEU A 4 -2.90 -3.57 -41.38
CA LEU A 4 -1.78 -2.64 -41.42
C LEU A 4 -0.50 -3.41 -41.00
N SER A 5 0.42 -3.51 -41.94
CA SER A 5 1.75 -4.05 -41.72
C SER A 5 2.59 -3.07 -40.93
N LEU A 6 3.32 -3.57 -39.91
CA LEU A 6 4.22 -2.82 -39.03
C LEU A 6 5.48 -2.24 -39.74
N HIS A 7 5.54 -2.21 -41.07
CA HIS A 7 6.70 -1.79 -41.84
C HIS A 7 6.62 -0.35 -42.43
N ASP A 8 5.52 0.39 -42.20
CA ASP A 8 5.35 1.75 -42.73
C ASP A 8 5.43 2.85 -41.65
N ALA A 9 6.21 2.65 -40.58
CA ALA A 9 6.52 3.74 -39.65
C ALA A 9 7.55 4.67 -40.30
N LEU A 10 7.12 5.85 -40.74
CA LEU A 10 7.98 6.93 -41.19
C LEU A 10 8.98 7.33 -40.08
N PRO A 11 10.25 7.62 -40.41
CA PRO A 11 11.22 8.08 -39.44
C PRO A 11 10.85 9.49 -38.97
N ILE A 12 10.66 9.62 -37.66
CA ILE A 12 10.51 10.94 -37.01
C ILE A 12 11.89 11.62 -37.06
N SER A 13 12.02 12.61 -37.91
CA SER A 13 13.20 13.47 -37.98
C SER A 13 13.18 14.45 -36.79
N ILE A 14 14.02 14.23 -35.80
CA ILE A 14 14.31 15.22 -34.76
C ILE A 14 15.28 16.23 -35.33
N VAL A 15 14.82 17.45 -35.55
CA VAL A 15 15.65 18.58 -35.97
C VAL A 15 16.37 19.16 -34.75
N GLY A 16 17.69 19.06 -34.73
CA GLY A 16 18.59 20.05 -34.20
C GLY A 16 18.91 20.05 -32.70
N ALA A 17 19.86 19.25 -32.28
CA ALA A 17 20.82 19.67 -31.26
C ALA A 17 22.21 19.26 -31.72
N GLY A 18 23.20 20.20 -31.64
CA GLY A 18 24.53 20.09 -32.20
C GLY A 18 25.38 18.93 -31.64
N PRO A 19 26.59 18.67 -32.18
CA PRO A 19 27.30 17.42 -32.03
C PRO A 19 27.99 17.32 -30.67
N GLY A 20 27.28 16.83 -29.67
CA GLY A 20 27.91 16.20 -28.51
C GLY A 20 28.23 14.76 -28.88
N ARG A 21 29.50 14.38 -28.90
CA ARG A 21 29.96 13.01 -29.14
C ARG A 21 29.42 12.09 -28.04
N GLY A 22 28.22 11.58 -28.23
CA GLY A 22 27.68 10.46 -27.46
C GLY A 22 28.51 9.21 -27.81
N ARG A 23 29.05 8.53 -26.82
CA ARG A 23 29.62 7.19 -27.01
C ARG A 23 28.53 6.28 -27.54
N PRO A 24 28.81 5.40 -28.52
CA PRO A 24 27.81 4.42 -28.97
C PRO A 24 27.37 3.57 -27.79
N TYR A 25 26.05 3.28 -27.75
CA TYR A 25 25.44 2.41 -26.76
C TYR A 25 26.04 1.02 -26.89
N ASP A 26 26.89 0.65 -25.94
CA ASP A 26 27.51 -0.67 -25.91
C ASP A 26 26.60 -1.66 -25.19
N ALA A 27 25.87 -2.45 -25.96
CA ALA A 27 25.00 -3.50 -25.46
C ALA A 27 25.75 -4.61 -24.71
N SER A 28 27.09 -4.68 -24.83
CA SER A 28 27.92 -5.70 -24.14
C SER A 28 28.10 -5.38 -22.66
N VAL A 29 27.96 -4.12 -22.24
CA VAL A 29 28.10 -3.70 -20.83
C VAL A 29 26.89 -4.14 -19.98
N MET A 30 25.77 -4.49 -20.60
CA MET A 30 24.58 -4.98 -19.87
C MET A 30 24.68 -6.45 -19.44
N ASN A 31 25.68 -7.19 -19.92
CA ASN A 31 25.83 -8.63 -19.60
C ASN A 31 26.75 -8.92 -18.38
N GLU A 32 27.38 -7.92 -17.78
CA GLU A 32 28.34 -8.14 -16.67
C GLU A 32 27.87 -7.60 -15.30
N LEU A 33 26.71 -6.94 -15.24
CA LEU A 33 26.12 -6.68 -13.93
C LEU A 33 25.31 -7.93 -13.54
N ASP A 34 25.89 -8.73 -12.65
CA ASP A 34 25.09 -9.71 -11.89
C ASP A 34 23.79 -9.02 -11.49
N PRO A 35 22.61 -9.54 -11.88
CA PRO A 35 21.35 -8.92 -11.50
C PRO A 35 21.38 -8.75 -9.98
N PRO A 36 21.03 -7.56 -9.44
CA PRO A 36 21.03 -7.36 -8.01
C PRO A 36 20.21 -8.49 -7.39
N ARG A 37 20.89 -9.31 -6.60
CA ARG A 37 20.29 -10.51 -6.04
C ARG A 37 19.22 -10.05 -5.05
N ILE A 38 17.96 -10.42 -5.32
CA ILE A 38 16.91 -10.42 -4.30
C ILE A 38 17.54 -11.02 -3.04
N PRO A 39 17.33 -10.46 -1.82
CA PRO A 39 17.94 -10.98 -0.63
C PRO A 39 17.68 -12.48 -0.53
N ALA A 40 18.58 -13.29 -1.04
CA ALA A 40 18.41 -14.73 -1.22
C ALA A 40 18.24 -15.48 0.12
N GLY A 41 18.36 -14.73 1.23
CA GLY A 41 18.34 -15.27 2.57
C GLY A 41 16.97 -15.41 3.22
N TRP A 42 15.89 -14.86 2.67
CA TRP A 42 14.59 -14.92 3.35
C TRP A 42 14.02 -16.34 3.46
N ARG A 43 14.28 -17.21 2.45
CA ARG A 43 13.82 -18.60 2.45
C ARG A 43 14.46 -19.46 3.55
N ALA A 44 15.62 -19.04 4.08
CA ALA A 44 16.28 -19.71 5.19
C ALA A 44 15.86 -19.15 6.57
N ARG A 45 14.91 -18.21 6.61
CA ARG A 45 14.45 -17.56 7.84
C ARG A 45 13.07 -18.07 8.26
N PRO A 46 12.73 -17.97 9.56
CA PRO A 46 11.39 -18.30 10.02
C PRO A 46 10.33 -17.48 9.25
N ALA A 47 9.36 -18.18 8.65
CA ALA A 47 8.31 -17.58 7.83
C ALA A 47 6.93 -17.91 8.40
N SER A 48 6.50 -17.17 9.40
CA SER A 48 5.19 -17.33 9.98
C SER A 48 4.07 -16.91 9.01
N GLN A 49 2.85 -17.37 9.25
CA GLN A 49 1.66 -17.02 8.48
C GLN A 49 1.66 -17.45 6.99
N GLN A 50 2.63 -18.25 6.55
CA GLN A 50 2.61 -18.74 5.17
C GLN A 50 1.59 -19.88 4.99
N PRO A 51 0.87 -19.92 3.86
CA PRO A 51 0.06 -21.07 3.51
C PRO A 51 0.94 -22.26 3.11
N VAL A 52 0.46 -23.45 3.39
CA VAL A 52 1.06 -24.70 2.86
C VAL A 52 0.29 -25.08 1.61
N TYR A 53 0.92 -24.93 0.47
CA TYR A 53 0.33 -25.33 -0.82
C TYR A 53 0.54 -26.83 -1.04
N PRO A 54 -0.52 -27.56 -1.47
CA PRO A 54 -0.44 -29.01 -1.66
C PRO A 54 0.53 -29.46 -2.77
N ASP A 55 0.69 -28.61 -3.80
CA ASP A 55 1.53 -28.88 -4.96
C ASP A 55 2.62 -27.82 -5.11
N ALA A 56 3.86 -28.23 -4.82
CA ALA A 56 5.04 -27.37 -4.95
C ALA A 56 5.39 -27.07 -6.41
N ALA A 57 5.09 -27.97 -7.35
CA ALA A 57 5.35 -27.74 -8.77
C ALA A 57 4.38 -26.70 -9.33
N GLU A 58 3.11 -26.74 -8.92
CA GLU A 58 2.13 -25.72 -9.28
C GLU A 58 2.50 -24.35 -8.69
N LEU A 59 2.94 -24.29 -7.43
CA LEU A 59 3.44 -23.05 -6.82
C LEU A 59 4.63 -22.49 -7.62
N ALA A 60 5.58 -23.33 -7.99
CA ALA A 60 6.74 -22.89 -8.80
C ALA A 60 6.31 -22.36 -10.18
N ALA A 61 5.36 -23.02 -10.84
CA ALA A 61 4.82 -22.55 -12.13
C ALA A 61 4.11 -21.21 -12.01
N VAL A 62 3.27 -21.02 -10.98
CA VAL A 62 2.57 -19.76 -10.69
C VAL A 62 3.55 -18.63 -10.39
N THR A 63 4.56 -18.86 -9.57
CA THR A 63 5.55 -17.82 -9.26
C THR A 63 6.42 -17.46 -10.46
N ALA A 64 6.73 -18.44 -11.35
CA ALA A 64 7.41 -18.19 -12.63
C ALA A 64 6.55 -17.32 -13.57
N ASP A 65 5.25 -17.61 -13.67
CA ASP A 65 4.30 -16.79 -14.44
C ASP A 65 4.24 -15.35 -13.88
N LEU A 66 4.10 -15.18 -12.57
CA LEU A 66 4.10 -13.84 -11.93
C LEU A 66 5.38 -13.05 -12.23
N ARG A 67 6.55 -13.71 -12.21
CA ARG A 67 7.83 -13.05 -12.57
C ARG A 67 7.86 -12.55 -13.99
N SER A 68 7.18 -13.19 -14.91
CA SER A 68 7.11 -12.79 -16.32
C SER A 68 6.12 -11.66 -16.60
N ARG A 69 5.21 -11.38 -15.67
CA ARG A 69 4.15 -10.38 -15.85
C ARG A 69 4.65 -8.95 -15.68
N PRO A 70 3.99 -7.95 -16.28
CA PRO A 70 4.30 -6.54 -16.08
C PRO A 70 4.27 -6.13 -14.60
N PRO A 71 5.08 -5.14 -14.18
CA PRO A 71 4.98 -4.56 -12.85
C PRO A 71 3.63 -3.86 -12.64
N LEU A 72 3.08 -3.93 -11.43
CA LEU A 72 1.83 -3.23 -11.08
C LEU A 72 2.08 -1.76 -10.78
N VAL A 73 3.24 -1.44 -10.17
CA VAL A 73 3.70 -0.08 -9.91
C VAL A 73 5.14 0.09 -10.42
N PHE A 74 5.53 1.33 -10.71
CA PHE A 74 6.85 1.65 -11.26
C PHE A 74 7.74 2.36 -10.25
N ALA A 75 9.05 2.22 -10.42
CA ALA A 75 10.07 2.83 -9.57
C ALA A 75 9.84 4.34 -9.36
N GLY A 76 9.50 5.10 -10.41
CA GLY A 76 9.24 6.53 -10.31
C GLY A 76 8.05 6.89 -9.43
N GLU A 77 6.97 6.09 -9.43
CA GLU A 77 5.82 6.27 -8.54
C GLU A 77 6.22 5.99 -7.09
N VAL A 78 7.01 4.93 -6.87
CA VAL A 78 7.52 4.55 -5.56
C VAL A 78 8.46 5.63 -4.99
N ASP A 79 9.35 6.18 -5.82
CA ASP A 79 10.27 7.25 -5.43
C ASP A 79 9.52 8.54 -5.08
N SER A 80 8.45 8.86 -5.82
CA SER A 80 7.56 9.98 -5.50
C SER A 80 6.90 9.81 -4.14
N LEU A 81 6.34 8.62 -3.86
CA LEU A 81 5.80 8.32 -2.53
C LEU A 81 6.88 8.46 -1.45
N ARG A 82 8.07 7.92 -1.69
CA ARG A 82 9.18 7.98 -0.74
C ARG A 82 9.56 9.43 -0.38
N ALA A 83 9.58 10.32 -1.37
CA ALA A 83 9.82 11.74 -1.14
C ALA A 83 8.72 12.40 -0.29
N GLN A 84 7.46 12.05 -0.53
CA GLN A 84 6.33 12.54 0.27
C GLN A 84 6.34 11.98 1.69
N MET A 85 6.69 10.69 1.88
CA MET A 85 6.88 10.09 3.20
C MET A 85 8.05 10.73 3.95
N ALA A 86 9.11 11.14 3.24
CA ALA A 86 10.20 11.91 3.84
C ALA A 86 9.76 13.31 4.30
N ALA A 87 8.83 13.96 3.60
CA ALA A 87 8.21 15.19 4.09
C ALA A 87 7.36 14.94 5.34
N ALA A 88 6.61 13.85 5.36
CA ALA A 88 5.79 13.46 6.52
C ALA A 88 6.65 13.15 7.76
N SER A 89 7.78 12.45 7.62
CA SER A 89 8.70 12.16 8.74
C SER A 89 9.29 13.42 9.38
N ARG A 90 9.27 14.55 8.65
CA ARG A 90 9.73 15.86 9.12
C ARG A 90 8.57 16.78 9.56
N GLY A 91 7.35 16.25 9.67
CA GLY A 91 6.17 17.03 10.05
C GLY A 91 5.67 18.02 8.97
N ARG A 92 6.08 17.86 7.71
CA ARG A 92 5.70 18.75 6.60
C ARG A 92 4.60 18.18 5.70
N ALA A 93 4.09 17.00 6.03
CA ALA A 93 2.94 16.38 5.39
C ALA A 93 2.24 15.45 6.39
N PHE A 94 0.96 15.21 6.17
CA PHE A 94 0.17 14.22 6.91
C PHE A 94 -0.03 12.97 6.05
N VAL A 95 0.02 11.77 6.65
CA VAL A 95 -0.24 10.52 5.93
C VAL A 95 -1.65 10.05 6.24
N LEU A 96 -2.49 9.96 5.22
CA LEU A 96 -3.79 9.32 5.27
C LEU A 96 -3.71 7.95 4.58
N MET A 97 -3.83 6.88 5.37
CA MET A 97 -3.92 5.51 4.86
C MET A 97 -5.30 4.94 5.16
N GLY A 98 -6.06 4.62 4.11
CA GLY A 98 -7.43 4.11 4.22
C GLY A 98 -7.70 2.95 3.28
N GLY A 99 -8.78 2.18 3.56
CA GLY A 99 -9.22 1.06 2.73
C GLY A 99 -9.66 -0.15 3.55
N ASP A 100 -9.73 -1.33 2.92
CA ASP A 100 -10.27 -2.53 3.54
C ASP A 100 -9.29 -3.22 4.48
N CYS A 101 -9.83 -3.93 5.47
CA CYS A 101 -9.02 -4.82 6.31
C CYS A 101 -8.46 -6.01 5.50
N ALA A 102 -9.27 -6.53 4.59
CA ALA A 102 -8.90 -7.45 3.53
C ALA A 102 -9.87 -7.24 2.37
N GLU A 103 -9.33 -7.11 1.18
CA GLU A 103 -10.13 -7.05 -0.05
C GLU A 103 -10.64 -8.44 -0.40
N THR A 104 -11.77 -8.49 -1.12
CA THR A 104 -12.32 -9.73 -1.67
C THR A 104 -12.39 -9.63 -3.20
N PHE A 105 -12.25 -10.78 -3.87
CA PHE A 105 -12.39 -10.83 -5.33
C PHE A 105 -13.79 -10.40 -5.80
N ARG A 106 -14.81 -10.69 -4.98
CA ARG A 106 -16.19 -10.31 -5.26
C ARG A 106 -16.42 -8.80 -5.25
N GLU A 107 -15.71 -8.08 -4.38
CA GLU A 107 -15.83 -6.64 -4.23
C GLU A 107 -14.92 -5.85 -5.18
N ASN A 108 -14.17 -6.54 -6.03
CA ASN A 108 -13.36 -5.91 -7.08
C ASN A 108 -14.26 -5.46 -8.25
N THR A 109 -15.08 -4.45 -8.01
CA THR A 109 -15.98 -3.84 -8.99
C THR A 109 -15.67 -2.36 -9.17
N ALA A 110 -15.94 -1.82 -10.35
CA ALA A 110 -15.70 -0.40 -10.65
C ALA A 110 -16.37 0.53 -9.62
N ASN A 111 -17.60 0.19 -9.18
CA ASN A 111 -18.31 1.00 -8.21
C ASN A 111 -17.66 0.97 -6.81
N HIS A 112 -17.25 -0.21 -6.31
CA HIS A 112 -16.55 -0.30 -5.02
C HIS A 112 -15.21 0.42 -5.04
N ILE A 113 -14.41 0.26 -6.10
CA ILE A 113 -13.13 0.95 -6.27
C ILE A 113 -13.36 2.47 -6.27
N ARG A 114 -14.32 2.95 -7.07
CA ARG A 114 -14.69 4.36 -7.14
C ARG A 114 -15.09 4.94 -5.79
N LEU A 115 -15.98 4.26 -5.06
CA LEU A 115 -16.48 4.74 -3.76
C LEU A 115 -15.38 4.77 -2.69
N LYS A 116 -14.48 3.78 -2.65
CA LYS A 116 -13.34 3.78 -1.75
C LYS A 116 -12.38 4.93 -2.04
N LEU A 117 -12.02 5.11 -3.32
CA LEU A 117 -11.18 6.23 -3.74
C LEU A 117 -11.83 7.56 -3.38
N GLN A 118 -13.12 7.73 -3.69
CA GLN A 118 -13.89 8.93 -3.36
C GLN A 118 -13.84 9.24 -1.86
N THR A 119 -14.06 8.25 -1.00
CA THR A 119 -14.03 8.42 0.45
C THR A 119 -12.65 8.89 0.93
N ILE A 120 -11.58 8.28 0.45
CA ILE A 120 -10.21 8.67 0.82
C ILE A 120 -9.90 10.10 0.35
N LEU A 121 -10.30 10.46 -0.86
CA LEU A 121 -10.09 11.81 -1.39
C LEU A 121 -10.87 12.87 -0.62
N GLN A 122 -12.13 12.58 -0.25
CA GLN A 122 -12.95 13.46 0.59
C GLN A 122 -12.29 13.68 1.97
N MET A 123 -11.83 12.62 2.63
CA MET A 123 -11.09 12.73 3.89
C MET A 123 -9.79 13.53 3.72
N ALA A 124 -9.06 13.30 2.63
CA ALA A 124 -7.82 14.04 2.35
C ALA A 124 -8.08 15.54 2.15
N ALA A 125 -9.14 15.92 1.42
CA ALA A 125 -9.50 17.31 1.21
C ALA A 125 -9.81 18.03 2.54
N VAL A 126 -10.60 17.38 3.40
CA VAL A 126 -10.93 17.89 4.74
C VAL A 126 -9.68 18.05 5.61
N LEU A 127 -8.81 17.04 5.62
CA LEU A 127 -7.57 17.10 6.40
C LEU A 127 -6.60 18.15 5.86
N THR A 128 -6.46 18.26 4.54
CA THR A 128 -5.60 19.27 3.91
C THR A 128 -6.03 20.68 4.31
N TYR A 129 -7.33 20.94 4.23
CA TYR A 129 -7.87 22.25 4.60
C TYR A 129 -7.74 22.50 6.11
N GLY A 130 -8.21 21.56 6.95
CA GLY A 130 -8.26 21.73 8.41
C GLY A 130 -6.87 21.81 9.06
N ALA A 131 -5.87 21.13 8.51
CA ALA A 131 -4.51 21.15 9.03
C ALA A 131 -3.59 22.13 8.28
N SER A 132 -4.03 22.72 7.16
CA SER A 132 -3.21 23.53 6.25
C SER A 132 -1.88 22.81 5.89
N THR A 133 -1.96 21.49 5.70
CA THR A 133 -0.80 20.61 5.50
C THR A 133 -1.08 19.64 4.36
N PRO A 134 -0.12 19.42 3.44
CA PRO A 134 -0.28 18.43 2.39
C PRO A 134 -0.59 17.04 2.95
N VAL A 135 -1.50 16.31 2.30
CA VAL A 135 -1.89 14.95 2.68
C VAL A 135 -1.40 13.95 1.66
N VAL A 136 -0.56 13.00 2.11
CA VAL A 136 -0.13 11.83 1.34
C VAL A 136 -1.24 10.81 1.39
N LYS A 137 -1.82 10.48 0.23
CA LYS A 137 -3.00 9.60 0.11
C LYS A 137 -2.55 8.20 -0.27
N ILE A 138 -2.75 7.24 0.64
CA ILE A 138 -2.38 5.84 0.47
C ILE A 138 -3.63 4.98 0.62
N GLY A 139 -3.98 4.27 -0.45
CA GLY A 139 -5.08 3.32 -0.46
C GLY A 139 -4.61 1.92 -0.06
N ARG A 140 -5.22 1.36 0.95
CA ARG A 140 -5.14 -0.06 1.25
C ARG A 140 -6.06 -0.80 0.28
N MET A 141 -5.64 -0.79 -0.97
CA MET A 141 -6.36 -1.23 -2.17
C MET A 141 -5.37 -1.84 -3.16
N ALA A 142 -5.87 -2.69 -4.05
CA ALA A 142 -5.10 -3.30 -5.12
C ALA A 142 -3.98 -4.25 -4.63
N GLY A 143 -4.28 -5.09 -3.64
CA GLY A 143 -3.29 -6.08 -3.16
C GLY A 143 -3.60 -6.69 -1.79
N GLN A 144 -4.49 -6.12 -0.99
CA GLN A 144 -4.77 -6.63 0.35
C GLN A 144 -5.71 -7.86 0.31
N TYR A 145 -5.40 -8.85 -0.54
CA TYR A 145 -6.19 -10.09 -0.69
C TYR A 145 -5.74 -11.22 0.24
N ALA A 146 -4.66 -11.02 1.01
CA ALA A 146 -4.22 -11.94 2.05
C ALA A 146 -4.52 -11.39 3.44
N LYS A 147 -4.72 -12.28 4.42
CA LYS A 147 -5.06 -11.93 5.79
C LYS A 147 -4.36 -12.85 6.79
N PRO A 148 -3.59 -12.32 7.75
CA PRO A 148 -3.01 -13.13 8.82
C PRO A 148 -4.11 -13.64 9.75
N ARG A 149 -3.93 -14.84 10.28
CA ARG A 149 -4.90 -15.50 11.16
C ARG A 149 -4.27 -15.87 12.50
N SER A 150 -5.05 -15.69 13.57
CA SER A 150 -4.60 -16.08 14.93
C SER A 150 -4.61 -17.59 15.13
N ARG A 151 -5.44 -18.32 14.36
CA ARG A 151 -5.54 -19.78 14.39
C ARG A 151 -5.33 -20.32 12.99
N ALA A 152 -4.61 -21.44 12.89
CA ALA A 152 -4.41 -22.15 11.61
C ALA A 152 -5.73 -22.68 11.07
N ASP A 153 -6.58 -23.17 11.96
CA ASP A 153 -7.82 -23.84 11.65
C ASP A 153 -9.05 -23.14 12.23
N GLU A 154 -10.19 -23.43 11.68
CA GLU A 154 -11.51 -22.96 12.07
C GLU A 154 -12.45 -24.15 12.21
N THR A 155 -13.19 -24.24 13.33
CA THR A 155 -14.16 -25.31 13.58
C THR A 155 -15.58 -24.76 13.55
N ARG A 156 -16.46 -25.38 12.76
CA ARG A 156 -17.90 -25.12 12.69
C ARG A 156 -18.65 -26.45 12.69
N ASP A 157 -19.65 -26.58 13.54
CA ASP A 157 -20.52 -27.75 13.63
C ASP A 157 -19.74 -29.10 13.71
N GLY A 158 -18.63 -29.11 14.47
CA GLY A 158 -17.78 -30.28 14.66
C GLY A 158 -16.79 -30.59 13.50
N VAL A 159 -16.85 -29.84 12.40
CA VAL A 159 -15.93 -29.96 11.28
C VAL A 159 -14.80 -28.93 11.44
N THR A 160 -13.55 -29.38 11.37
CA THR A 160 -12.36 -28.53 11.42
C THR A 160 -11.71 -28.43 10.04
N LEU A 161 -11.54 -27.20 9.55
CA LEU A 161 -10.93 -26.91 8.26
C LEU A 161 -9.89 -25.78 8.42
N PRO A 162 -8.92 -25.64 7.48
CA PRO A 162 -8.02 -24.49 7.47
C PRO A 162 -8.77 -23.17 7.52
N SER A 163 -8.25 -22.22 8.26
CA SER A 163 -8.82 -20.86 8.34
C SER A 163 -8.82 -20.19 6.96
N TYR A 164 -9.85 -19.38 6.71
CA TYR A 164 -9.84 -18.49 5.55
C TYR A 164 -8.73 -17.44 5.71
N ARG A 165 -7.77 -17.42 4.79
CA ARG A 165 -6.57 -16.57 4.81
C ARG A 165 -6.59 -15.44 3.79
N GLY A 166 -7.74 -15.19 3.17
CA GLY A 166 -7.93 -14.21 2.09
C GLY A 166 -8.00 -14.86 0.72
N ASP A 167 -8.60 -14.13 -0.21
CA ASP A 167 -8.93 -14.66 -1.54
C ASP A 167 -7.70 -15.01 -2.39
N SER A 168 -6.53 -14.44 -2.11
CA SER A 168 -5.26 -14.82 -2.75
C SER A 168 -4.70 -16.16 -2.27
N VAL A 169 -5.28 -16.76 -1.22
CA VAL A 169 -4.83 -18.02 -0.63
C VAL A 169 -5.87 -19.13 -0.82
N ASN A 170 -7.11 -18.89 -0.33
CA ASN A 170 -8.19 -19.87 -0.34
C ASN A 170 -9.55 -19.16 -0.38
N ASP A 171 -10.63 -19.94 -0.52
CA ASP A 171 -11.98 -19.38 -0.57
C ASP A 171 -12.62 -19.30 0.82
N HIS A 172 -13.58 -18.38 0.97
CA HIS A 172 -14.28 -18.16 2.24
C HIS A 172 -15.34 -19.26 2.55
N ALA A 173 -15.79 -20.02 1.53
CA ALA A 173 -16.74 -21.09 1.74
C ALA A 173 -16.17 -22.17 2.66
N PHE A 174 -17.02 -22.66 3.60
CA PHE A 174 -16.57 -23.63 4.60
C PHE A 174 -16.70 -25.07 4.08
N THR A 175 -15.86 -25.40 3.10
CA THR A 175 -15.75 -26.76 2.52
C THR A 175 -14.26 -27.14 2.38
N PRO A 176 -13.91 -28.45 2.43
CA PRO A 176 -12.52 -28.87 2.29
C PRO A 176 -11.85 -28.30 1.03
N ARG A 177 -12.51 -28.39 -0.12
CA ARG A 177 -11.99 -27.86 -1.40
C ARG A 177 -11.76 -26.36 -1.34
N ALA A 178 -12.70 -25.59 -0.80
CA ALA A 178 -12.61 -24.13 -0.75
C ALA A 178 -11.51 -23.66 0.21
N ARG A 179 -11.26 -24.40 1.28
CA ARG A 179 -10.28 -24.03 2.31
C ARG A 179 -8.87 -24.54 2.02
N THR A 180 -8.68 -25.42 1.05
CA THR A 180 -7.35 -25.82 0.58
C THR A 180 -6.67 -24.64 -0.11
N PRO A 181 -5.43 -24.24 0.30
CA PRO A 181 -4.68 -23.20 -0.39
C PRO A 181 -4.40 -23.55 -1.85
N ASP A 182 -4.64 -22.59 -2.75
CA ASP A 182 -4.44 -22.73 -4.19
C ASP A 182 -3.52 -21.60 -4.70
N PRO A 183 -2.30 -21.89 -5.20
CA PRO A 183 -1.36 -20.86 -5.64
C PRO A 183 -1.87 -20.06 -6.85
N ARG A 184 -2.76 -20.59 -7.69
CA ARG A 184 -3.35 -19.88 -8.84
C ARG A 184 -4.11 -18.64 -8.44
N ARG A 185 -4.61 -18.60 -7.21
CA ARG A 185 -5.30 -17.43 -6.66
C ARG A 185 -4.39 -16.19 -6.55
N MET A 186 -3.07 -16.38 -6.51
CA MET A 186 -2.11 -15.27 -6.59
C MET A 186 -2.13 -14.60 -7.98
N LEU A 187 -2.34 -15.36 -9.06
CA LEU A 187 -2.54 -14.79 -10.41
C LEU A 187 -3.84 -14.00 -10.51
N ASP A 188 -4.92 -14.51 -9.91
CA ASP A 188 -6.20 -13.79 -9.84
C ASP A 188 -6.05 -12.49 -9.03
N ALA A 189 -5.30 -12.51 -7.92
CA ALA A 189 -5.01 -11.32 -7.12
C ALA A 189 -4.22 -10.29 -7.94
N TYR A 190 -3.18 -10.71 -8.66
CA TYR A 190 -2.41 -9.86 -9.56
C TYR A 190 -3.29 -9.17 -10.62
N LEU A 191 -4.15 -9.92 -11.32
CA LEU A 191 -5.02 -9.38 -12.36
C LEU A 191 -6.01 -8.34 -11.80
N ARG A 192 -6.58 -8.60 -10.62
CA ARG A 192 -7.50 -7.68 -9.94
C ARG A 192 -6.77 -6.45 -9.41
N ALA A 193 -5.57 -6.61 -8.88
CA ALA A 193 -4.72 -5.50 -8.48
C ALA A 193 -4.41 -4.59 -9.68
N GLY A 194 -4.02 -5.16 -10.81
CA GLY A 194 -3.77 -4.42 -12.05
C GLY A 194 -5.00 -3.67 -12.54
N THR A 195 -6.17 -4.30 -12.55
CA THR A 195 -7.44 -3.66 -12.93
C THR A 195 -7.79 -2.50 -12.00
N THR A 196 -7.63 -2.70 -10.69
CA THR A 196 -7.87 -1.66 -9.67
C THR A 196 -6.94 -0.47 -9.86
N LEU A 197 -5.64 -0.69 -10.02
CA LEU A 197 -4.66 0.37 -10.22
C LEU A 197 -4.89 1.14 -11.52
N ASN A 198 -5.25 0.44 -12.60
CA ASN A 198 -5.59 1.10 -13.87
C ASN A 198 -6.80 2.03 -13.71
N LEU A 199 -7.84 1.59 -13.00
CA LEU A 199 -9.02 2.42 -12.76
C LEU A 199 -8.71 3.60 -11.83
N ILE A 200 -7.91 3.40 -10.79
CA ILE A 200 -7.46 4.47 -9.91
C ILE A 200 -6.68 5.52 -10.71
N ARG A 201 -5.69 5.12 -11.52
CA ARG A 201 -4.92 6.04 -12.37
C ARG A 201 -5.83 6.80 -13.33
N SER A 202 -6.81 6.13 -13.94
CA SER A 202 -7.79 6.77 -14.82
C SER A 202 -8.58 7.87 -14.10
N PHE A 203 -8.99 7.65 -12.86
CA PHE A 203 -9.71 8.63 -12.06
C PHE A 203 -8.82 9.78 -11.60
N THR A 204 -7.61 9.48 -11.13
CA THR A 204 -6.70 10.48 -10.55
C THR A 204 -6.01 11.34 -11.58
N MET A 205 -5.83 10.83 -12.81
CA MET A 205 -5.22 11.56 -13.92
C MET A 205 -6.25 12.17 -14.88
N GLY A 206 -7.48 11.62 -14.92
CA GLY A 206 -8.53 12.02 -15.84
C GLY A 206 -9.42 13.17 -15.35
N GLY A 207 -9.09 13.84 -14.27
CA GLY A 207 -9.86 14.98 -13.72
C GLY A 207 -11.05 14.59 -12.83
N TYR A 208 -11.37 13.31 -12.68
CA TYR A 208 -12.42 12.85 -11.74
C TYR A 208 -12.07 13.17 -10.28
N ALA A 209 -10.79 13.19 -9.95
CA ALA A 209 -10.28 13.51 -8.62
C ALA A 209 -9.90 14.99 -8.44
N ASP A 210 -10.34 15.87 -9.35
CA ASP A 210 -10.19 17.32 -9.24
C ASP A 210 -10.73 17.81 -7.86
N LEU A 211 -10.02 18.70 -7.22
CA LEU A 211 -10.37 19.21 -5.89
C LEU A 211 -11.80 19.79 -5.84
N ARG A 212 -12.27 20.42 -6.92
CA ARG A 212 -13.64 20.94 -7.04
C ARG A 212 -14.68 19.82 -7.04
N GLU A 213 -14.41 18.76 -7.77
CA GLU A 213 -15.29 17.58 -7.80
C GLU A 213 -15.31 16.89 -6.43
N VAL A 214 -14.14 16.66 -5.82
CA VAL A 214 -14.04 16.08 -4.47
C VAL A 214 -14.81 16.92 -3.46
N HIS A 215 -14.72 18.25 -3.54
CA HIS A 215 -15.47 19.14 -2.67
C HIS A 215 -16.98 19.07 -2.92
N SER A 216 -17.42 18.97 -4.20
CA SER A 216 -18.84 18.84 -4.54
C SER A 216 -19.46 17.58 -3.96
N TRP A 217 -18.70 16.48 -3.86
CA TRP A 217 -19.17 15.24 -3.25
C TRP A 217 -19.46 15.39 -1.76
N ASN A 218 -18.73 16.26 -1.06
CA ASN A 218 -18.95 16.52 0.36
C ASN A 218 -20.31 17.17 0.63
N ARG A 219 -20.86 17.92 -0.34
CA ARG A 219 -22.20 18.51 -0.25
C ARG A 219 -23.33 17.49 -0.34
N GLY A 220 -23.11 16.30 -0.84
CA GLY A 220 -24.10 15.22 -0.95
C GLY A 220 -24.56 14.65 0.39
N PHE A 221 -23.91 14.98 1.51
CA PHE A 221 -24.23 14.46 2.86
C PHE A 221 -25.20 15.33 3.68
N THR A 222 -25.94 16.22 3.05
CA THR A 222 -26.83 17.19 3.72
C THR A 222 -27.88 16.57 4.66
N ALA A 223 -28.27 15.32 4.41
CA ALA A 223 -29.22 14.60 5.25
C ALA A 223 -28.61 14.04 6.56
N ASN A 224 -27.29 14.04 6.73
CA ASN A 224 -26.62 13.54 7.93
C ASN A 224 -26.54 14.64 9.00
N PRO A 225 -26.93 14.37 10.27
CA PRO A 225 -26.79 15.37 11.35
C PRO A 225 -25.37 15.90 11.56
N ALA A 226 -24.34 15.11 11.24
CA ALA A 226 -22.95 15.53 11.26
C ALA A 226 -22.63 16.60 10.19
N TYR A 227 -23.45 16.70 9.12
CA TYR A 227 -23.26 17.67 8.04
C TYR A 227 -23.30 19.12 8.54
N LYS A 228 -24.20 19.44 9.50
CA LYS A 228 -24.29 20.79 10.06
C LYS A 228 -22.99 21.32 10.68
N ARG A 229 -22.18 20.40 11.24
CA ARG A 229 -20.84 20.76 11.74
C ARG A 229 -19.84 20.96 10.61
N PHE A 230 -20.08 20.33 9.49
CA PHE A 230 -19.23 20.38 8.31
C PHE A 230 -19.61 21.53 7.35
N GLU A 231 -20.84 22.02 7.40
CA GLU A 231 -21.40 23.03 6.47
C GLU A 231 -20.58 24.32 6.47
N ALA A 232 -20.30 24.89 7.65
CA ALA A 232 -19.45 26.08 7.78
C ALA A 232 -18.05 25.86 7.19
N PHE A 233 -17.51 24.67 7.37
CA PHE A 233 -16.21 24.28 6.86
C PHE A 233 -16.22 24.14 5.33
N ALA A 234 -17.28 23.57 4.76
CA ALA A 234 -17.47 23.48 3.32
C ALA A 234 -17.58 24.87 2.65
N GLU A 235 -18.27 25.82 3.30
CA GLU A 235 -18.36 27.21 2.81
C GLU A 235 -17.01 27.93 2.81
N GLU A 236 -16.16 27.68 3.80
CA GLU A 236 -14.81 28.23 3.84
C GLU A 236 -13.91 27.65 2.74
N ILE A 237 -14.00 26.36 2.46
CA ILE A 237 -13.30 25.74 1.32
C ILE A 237 -13.76 26.37 0.01
N ASP A 238 -15.06 26.55 -0.20
CA ASP A 238 -15.60 27.24 -1.38
C ASP A 238 -15.04 28.64 -1.54
N ARG A 239 -14.94 29.39 -0.45
CA ARG A 239 -14.39 30.75 -0.46
C ARG A 239 -12.91 30.74 -0.82
N ALA A 240 -12.13 29.82 -0.27
CA ALA A 240 -10.72 29.65 -0.60
C ALA A 240 -10.52 29.28 -2.07
N MET A 241 -11.35 28.37 -2.62
CA MET A 241 -11.29 27.99 -4.02
C MET A 241 -11.63 29.16 -4.96
N ARG A 242 -12.70 29.93 -4.67
CA ARG A 242 -13.04 31.12 -5.45
C ARG A 242 -11.93 32.20 -5.38
N PHE A 243 -11.27 32.31 -4.25
CA PHE A 243 -10.13 33.24 -4.11
C PHE A 243 -8.96 32.82 -4.99
N MET A 244 -8.60 31.53 -4.98
CA MET A 244 -7.52 31.00 -5.83
C MET A 244 -7.84 31.18 -7.31
N GLU A 245 -9.08 30.94 -7.72
CA GLU A 245 -9.55 31.14 -9.11
C GLU A 245 -9.44 32.63 -9.50
N ALA A 246 -9.95 33.55 -8.66
CA ALA A 246 -9.85 34.97 -8.87
C ALA A 246 -8.41 35.50 -8.88
N ALA A 247 -7.50 34.82 -8.16
CA ALA A 247 -6.07 35.11 -8.13
C ALA A 247 -5.31 34.55 -9.35
N GLY A 248 -6.01 33.87 -10.27
CA GLY A 248 -5.42 33.32 -11.50
C GLY A 248 -4.62 32.01 -11.31
N VAL A 249 -4.89 31.28 -10.24
CA VAL A 249 -4.29 29.95 -10.05
C VAL A 249 -4.81 29.02 -11.15
N ASP A 250 -3.89 28.37 -11.88
CA ASP A 250 -4.23 27.37 -12.87
C ASP A 250 -4.72 26.06 -12.19
N PHE A 251 -6.04 25.86 -12.23
CA PHE A 251 -6.66 24.64 -11.68
C PHE A 251 -6.40 23.39 -12.54
N ASP A 252 -5.93 23.52 -13.78
CA ASP A 252 -5.57 22.35 -14.58
C ASP A 252 -4.38 21.59 -13.96
N ALA A 253 -3.50 22.29 -13.26
CA ALA A 253 -2.45 21.67 -12.45
C ALA A 253 -2.99 20.88 -11.25
N LEU A 254 -4.20 21.20 -10.77
CA LEU A 254 -4.86 20.52 -9.65
C LEU A 254 -5.76 19.34 -10.07
N ARG A 255 -5.86 19.07 -11.37
CA ARG A 255 -6.65 17.93 -11.90
C ARG A 255 -6.02 16.59 -11.61
N GLN A 256 -4.70 16.56 -11.42
CA GLN A 256 -3.98 15.33 -11.13
C GLN A 256 -3.75 15.22 -9.63
N VAL A 257 -4.06 14.05 -9.10
CA VAL A 257 -3.91 13.78 -7.68
C VAL A 257 -3.05 12.53 -7.49
N ASP A 258 -1.96 12.69 -6.76
CA ASP A 258 -1.16 11.54 -6.34
C ASP A 258 -1.98 10.64 -5.43
N PHE A 259 -2.03 9.37 -5.78
CA PHE A 259 -2.65 8.32 -4.99
C PHE A 259 -1.83 7.04 -5.08
N TYR A 260 -1.50 6.47 -3.94
CA TYR A 260 -0.62 5.32 -3.85
C TYR A 260 -1.34 4.11 -3.26
N SER A 261 -0.95 2.91 -3.67
CA SER A 261 -1.46 1.65 -3.11
C SER A 261 -0.51 1.11 -2.05
N ALA A 262 -1.08 0.38 -1.09
CA ALA A 262 -0.31 -0.34 -0.09
C ALA A 262 -1.01 -1.59 0.39
N HIS A 263 -0.25 -2.64 0.73
CA HIS A 263 -0.78 -3.84 1.37
C HIS A 263 0.25 -4.51 2.31
N GLU A 264 -0.21 -5.47 3.10
CA GLU A 264 0.66 -6.31 3.92
C GLU A 264 1.43 -7.29 3.02
N ALA A 265 2.76 -7.22 3.05
CA ALA A 265 3.64 -8.17 2.38
C ALA A 265 3.56 -9.54 3.08
N LEU A 266 2.40 -10.18 3.03
CA LEU A 266 2.13 -11.40 3.79
C LEU A 266 2.57 -12.67 3.05
N LEU A 267 2.30 -12.75 1.74
CA LEU A 267 2.62 -13.91 0.92
C LEU A 267 4.00 -13.75 0.29
N LEU A 268 5.01 -14.29 0.95
CA LEU A 268 6.42 -14.11 0.55
C LEU A 268 6.71 -14.56 -0.88
N GLU A 269 6.08 -15.66 -1.35
CA GLU A 269 6.25 -16.14 -2.73
C GLU A 269 5.64 -15.19 -3.77
N TYR A 270 4.55 -14.49 -3.41
CA TYR A 270 3.95 -13.46 -4.26
C TYR A 270 4.85 -12.23 -4.35
N GLU A 271 5.28 -11.69 -3.20
CA GLU A 271 6.13 -10.49 -3.16
C GLU A 271 7.49 -10.74 -3.84
N ASP A 272 8.15 -11.86 -3.54
CA ASP A 272 9.40 -12.25 -4.21
C ASP A 272 9.24 -12.35 -5.73
N ALA A 273 8.11 -12.88 -6.19
CA ALA A 273 7.79 -12.96 -7.62
C ALA A 273 7.51 -11.60 -8.25
N MET A 274 7.16 -10.58 -7.48
CA MET A 274 6.88 -9.21 -7.95
C MET A 274 8.09 -8.27 -7.86
N ILE A 275 9.21 -8.67 -7.26
CA ILE A 275 10.41 -7.84 -7.19
C ILE A 275 11.04 -7.71 -8.59
N ARG A 276 11.37 -6.47 -8.95
CA ARG A 276 12.01 -6.10 -10.24
C ARG A 276 13.21 -5.18 -10.01
N VAL A 277 14.17 -5.26 -10.92
CA VAL A 277 15.26 -4.30 -11.03
C VAL A 277 14.80 -3.11 -11.88
N ASP A 278 14.91 -1.90 -11.36
CA ASP A 278 14.75 -0.70 -12.19
C ASP A 278 16.00 -0.51 -13.06
N SER A 279 15.82 -0.54 -14.37
CA SER A 279 16.93 -0.46 -15.35
C SER A 279 17.70 0.85 -15.31
N ARG A 280 17.14 1.93 -14.75
CA ARG A 280 17.79 3.25 -14.65
C ARG A 280 18.65 3.38 -13.41
N SER A 281 18.20 2.87 -12.28
CA SER A 281 18.86 3.03 -10.99
C SER A 281 19.60 1.76 -10.53
N GLY A 282 19.31 0.60 -11.13
CA GLY A 282 19.82 -0.70 -10.69
C GLY A 282 19.26 -1.17 -9.35
N ARG A 283 18.29 -0.44 -8.76
CA ARG A 283 17.69 -0.77 -7.47
C ARG A 283 16.56 -1.78 -7.62
N LEU A 284 16.37 -2.57 -6.58
CA LEU A 284 15.24 -3.50 -6.50
C LEU A 284 13.99 -2.79 -5.96
N TYR A 285 12.87 -3.01 -6.63
CA TYR A 285 11.55 -2.58 -6.19
C TYR A 285 10.62 -3.77 -6.14
N ASP A 286 9.88 -3.90 -5.05
CA ASP A 286 8.70 -4.73 -5.06
C ASP A 286 7.60 -3.97 -5.80
N THR A 287 7.24 -4.49 -6.95
CA THR A 287 6.30 -3.83 -7.86
C THR A 287 4.84 -4.23 -7.63
N SER A 288 4.55 -4.93 -6.55
CA SER A 288 3.18 -5.30 -6.15
C SER A 288 2.39 -4.11 -5.61
N ALA A 289 3.05 -3.16 -4.93
CA ALA A 289 2.47 -1.92 -4.41
C ALA A 289 3.53 -0.83 -4.21
N HIS A 290 3.09 0.41 -3.98
CA HIS A 290 4.01 1.53 -3.72
C HIS A 290 4.62 1.46 -2.32
N LEU A 291 3.82 1.08 -1.31
CA LEU A 291 4.24 0.85 0.06
C LEU A 291 3.82 -0.54 0.51
N LEU A 292 4.74 -1.24 1.17
CA LEU A 292 4.48 -2.55 1.77
C LEU A 292 4.65 -2.47 3.28
N TRP A 293 3.86 -3.24 4.04
CA TRP A 293 4.12 -3.32 5.47
C TRP A 293 4.23 -4.76 5.97
N VAL A 294 5.00 -4.89 7.03
CA VAL A 294 5.09 -6.12 7.82
C VAL A 294 4.03 -6.09 8.91
N GLY A 295 3.28 -7.16 9.05
CA GLY A 295 2.26 -7.32 10.08
C GLY A 295 2.85 -7.54 11.47
N GLU A 296 2.04 -7.34 12.50
CA GLU A 296 2.42 -7.57 13.91
C GLU A 296 2.96 -8.98 14.19
N ARG A 297 2.41 -9.98 13.50
CA ARG A 297 2.77 -11.40 13.69
C ARG A 297 3.97 -11.86 12.89
N THR A 298 4.47 -11.00 12.01
CA THR A 298 5.53 -11.33 11.04
C THR A 298 6.72 -10.37 11.12
N ARG A 299 6.77 -9.53 12.17
CA ARG A 299 7.75 -8.44 12.32
C ARG A 299 9.05 -8.81 13.03
N GLY A 300 9.29 -10.09 13.31
CA GLY A 300 10.57 -10.48 13.92
C GLY A 300 11.75 -9.94 13.10
N PRO A 301 12.71 -9.21 13.70
CA PRO A 301 13.78 -8.54 12.94
C PRO A 301 14.63 -9.49 12.11
N GLN A 302 14.66 -10.78 12.47
CA GLN A 302 15.40 -11.81 11.76
C GLN A 302 14.51 -12.70 10.88
N ASP A 303 13.20 -12.46 10.86
CA ASP A 303 12.23 -13.26 10.13
C ASP A 303 12.22 -12.97 8.63
N ALA A 304 11.62 -13.89 7.88
CA ALA A 304 11.59 -13.88 6.42
C ALA A 304 10.98 -12.59 5.83
N HIS A 305 9.86 -12.09 6.41
CA HIS A 305 9.18 -10.89 5.93
C HIS A 305 10.05 -9.63 6.04
N VAL A 306 10.66 -9.42 7.20
CA VAL A 306 11.59 -8.32 7.40
C VAL A 306 12.80 -8.47 6.49
N THR A 307 13.37 -9.68 6.41
CA THR A 307 14.54 -9.97 5.55
C THR A 307 14.24 -9.70 4.07
N LEU A 308 13.08 -10.09 3.53
CA LEU A 308 12.70 -9.80 2.15
C LEU A 308 12.66 -8.29 1.90
N LEU A 309 12.02 -7.53 2.79
CA LEU A 309 11.83 -6.09 2.62
C LEU A 309 13.10 -5.25 2.86
N THR A 310 14.16 -5.81 3.44
CA THR A 310 15.47 -5.10 3.50
C THR A 310 16.05 -4.86 2.11
N GLY A 311 15.73 -5.71 1.15
CA GLY A 311 16.33 -5.67 -0.19
C GLY A 311 15.63 -4.76 -1.18
N VAL A 312 14.43 -4.27 -0.88
CA VAL A 312 13.66 -3.43 -1.81
C VAL A 312 13.76 -1.95 -1.45
N HIS A 313 13.64 -1.08 -2.46
CA HIS A 313 13.75 0.37 -2.29
C HIS A 313 12.43 1.04 -1.87
N ASN A 314 11.32 0.33 -1.87
CA ASN A 314 10.01 0.83 -1.47
C ASN A 314 10.01 1.42 -0.05
N PRO A 315 9.16 2.42 0.25
CA PRO A 315 8.78 2.72 1.63
C PRO A 315 8.21 1.46 2.29
N VAL A 316 8.62 1.20 3.53
CA VAL A 316 8.18 0.04 4.31
C VAL A 316 7.49 0.49 5.58
N GLY A 317 6.35 -0.11 5.89
CA GLY A 317 5.68 0.02 7.17
C GLY A 317 5.92 -1.20 8.06
N VAL A 318 5.92 -1.01 9.38
CA VAL A 318 5.89 -2.11 10.35
C VAL A 318 4.78 -1.85 11.36
N LYS A 319 3.89 -2.82 11.52
CA LYS A 319 2.87 -2.74 12.57
C LYS A 319 3.44 -3.10 13.91
N ILE A 320 3.23 -2.23 14.90
CA ILE A 320 3.69 -2.39 16.28
C ILE A 320 2.50 -2.36 17.24
N GLY A 321 2.42 -3.37 18.10
CA GLY A 321 1.37 -3.54 19.11
C GLY A 321 1.77 -3.01 20.47
N PRO A 322 0.85 -3.11 21.45
CA PRO A 322 1.08 -2.58 22.78
C PRO A 322 2.16 -3.33 23.61
N ASP A 323 2.50 -4.55 23.19
CA ASP A 323 3.49 -5.40 23.85
C ASP A 323 4.86 -5.34 23.14
N THR A 324 5.06 -4.40 22.24
CA THR A 324 6.34 -4.21 21.54
C THR A 324 7.35 -3.56 22.48
N ALA A 325 8.52 -4.18 22.64
CA ALA A 325 9.60 -3.60 23.42
C ALA A 325 10.33 -2.48 22.63
N PRO A 326 10.86 -1.45 23.31
CA PRO A 326 11.68 -0.41 22.69
C PRO A 326 12.85 -0.97 21.88
N ASP A 327 13.56 -1.97 22.41
CA ASP A 327 14.68 -2.60 21.72
C ASP A 327 14.28 -3.32 20.43
N ASP A 328 13.07 -3.90 20.37
CA ASP A 328 12.53 -4.48 19.14
C ASP A 328 12.36 -3.42 18.05
N VAL A 329 11.91 -2.22 18.43
CA VAL A 329 11.73 -1.11 17.47
C VAL A 329 13.08 -0.66 16.92
N VAL A 330 14.08 -0.51 17.77
CA VAL A 330 15.44 -0.15 17.34
C VAL A 330 16.02 -1.24 16.43
N ALA A 331 15.85 -2.53 16.77
CA ALA A 331 16.29 -3.64 15.93
C ALA A 331 15.60 -3.65 14.55
N LEU A 332 14.32 -3.26 14.49
CA LEU A 332 13.60 -3.10 13.21
C LEU A 332 14.13 -1.92 12.38
N ILE A 333 14.48 -0.81 13.04
CA ILE A 333 15.12 0.33 12.38
C ILE A 333 16.49 -0.08 11.82
N ASP A 334 17.30 -0.80 12.59
CA ASP A 334 18.59 -1.32 12.16
C ASP A 334 18.49 -2.20 10.93
N ARG A 335 17.42 -2.98 10.83
CA ARG A 335 17.21 -3.90 9.70
C ARG A 335 16.65 -3.20 8.46
N LEU A 336 15.64 -2.35 8.63
CA LEU A 336 14.86 -1.81 7.52
C LEU A 336 15.31 -0.42 7.07
N ASN A 337 16.00 0.32 7.93
CA ASN A 337 16.52 1.65 7.62
C ASN A 337 17.90 1.92 8.25
N PRO A 338 18.91 1.07 7.99
CA PRO A 338 20.23 1.17 8.64
C PRO A 338 20.94 2.50 8.33
N THR A 339 20.70 3.09 7.18
CA THR A 339 21.31 4.36 6.73
C THR A 339 20.54 5.59 7.17
N GLY A 340 19.39 5.44 7.85
CA GLY A 340 18.59 6.57 8.31
C GLY A 340 17.95 7.39 7.18
N GLU A 341 17.54 6.75 6.10
CA GLU A 341 16.92 7.44 4.98
C GLU A 341 15.49 7.88 5.33
N ALA A 342 15.23 9.19 5.24
CA ALA A 342 13.90 9.74 5.45
C ALA A 342 12.90 9.19 4.41
N GLY A 343 11.69 8.84 4.87
CA GLY A 343 10.64 8.26 4.03
C GLY A 343 10.78 6.75 3.76
N ARG A 344 11.83 6.11 4.27
CA ARG A 344 12.03 4.66 4.13
C ARG A 344 11.14 3.86 5.06
N LEU A 345 11.08 4.20 6.34
CA LEU A 345 10.42 3.41 7.37
C LEU A 345 9.27 4.16 8.03
N SER A 346 8.15 3.47 8.17
CA SER A 346 6.98 3.90 8.94
C SER A 346 6.69 2.91 10.06
N LEU A 347 6.44 3.41 11.26
CA LEU A 347 5.97 2.63 12.40
C LEU A 347 4.45 2.83 12.52
N ILE A 348 3.68 1.75 12.34
CA ILE A 348 2.22 1.78 12.33
C ILE A 348 1.70 1.25 13.66
N THR A 349 1.31 2.15 14.56
CA THR A 349 0.84 1.79 15.90
C THR A 349 -0.57 1.19 15.85
N ARG A 350 -0.75 0.01 16.45
CA ARG A 350 -2.04 -0.71 16.56
C ARG A 350 -2.27 -1.19 17.99
N MET A 351 -2.47 -0.27 18.91
CA MET A 351 -2.43 -0.55 20.35
C MET A 351 -3.80 -0.56 21.03
N GLY A 352 -4.85 -0.13 20.33
CA GLY A 352 -6.14 0.16 20.94
C GLY A 352 -6.13 1.46 21.74
N ALA A 353 -7.31 2.04 21.96
CA ALA A 353 -7.43 3.34 22.62
C ALA A 353 -6.95 3.30 24.08
N ASP A 354 -7.27 2.21 24.78
CA ASP A 354 -6.99 2.06 26.22
C ASP A 354 -5.49 1.95 26.52
N ARG A 355 -4.72 1.26 25.67
CA ARG A 355 -3.30 0.99 25.88
C ARG A 355 -2.34 1.97 25.23
N LEU A 356 -2.82 2.73 24.24
CA LEU A 356 -1.97 3.62 23.42
C LEU A 356 -1.20 4.64 24.27
N ARG A 357 -1.86 5.25 25.25
CA ARG A 357 -1.29 6.31 26.09
C ARG A 357 -0.12 5.84 26.96
N GLU A 358 -0.15 4.57 27.34
CA GLU A 358 0.88 3.95 28.17
C GLU A 358 2.00 3.33 27.31
N ALA A 359 1.61 2.62 26.25
CA ALA A 359 2.54 1.81 25.45
C ALA A 359 3.35 2.61 24.41
N LEU A 360 2.81 3.72 23.89
CA LEU A 360 3.49 4.48 22.84
C LEU A 360 4.67 5.34 23.31
N PRO A 361 4.61 6.08 24.43
CA PRO A 361 5.67 7.00 24.83
C PRO A 361 7.07 6.36 24.93
N PRO A 362 7.27 5.17 25.55
CA PRO A 362 8.59 4.52 25.61
C PRO A 362 9.18 4.21 24.23
N LEU A 363 8.32 3.86 23.26
CA LEU A 363 8.77 3.58 21.89
C LEU A 363 9.19 4.86 21.15
N VAL A 364 8.47 5.96 21.38
CA VAL A 364 8.83 7.28 20.83
C VAL A 364 10.15 7.76 21.39
N GLU A 365 10.40 7.56 22.69
CA GLU A 365 11.67 7.91 23.35
C GLU A 365 12.84 7.10 22.79
N ALA A 366 12.67 5.78 22.61
CA ALA A 366 13.68 4.92 22.00
C ALA A 366 14.04 5.36 20.57
N VAL A 367 13.03 5.66 19.75
CA VAL A 367 13.25 6.17 18.38
C VAL A 367 13.93 7.54 18.38
N ARG A 368 13.59 8.42 19.32
CA ARG A 368 14.28 9.71 19.47
C ARG A 368 15.74 9.55 19.89
N ALA A 369 16.02 8.62 20.77
CA ALA A 369 17.38 8.32 21.21
C ALA A 369 18.22 7.71 20.08
N ASP A 370 17.63 6.88 19.23
CA ASP A 370 18.24 6.32 18.03
C ASP A 370 18.58 7.41 16.98
N GLY A 371 17.73 8.42 16.82
CA GLY A 371 17.95 9.59 15.97
C GLY A 371 17.66 9.39 14.49
N ARG A 372 17.40 8.16 14.02
CA ARG A 372 17.03 7.90 12.61
C ARG A 372 15.58 8.30 12.33
N PRO A 373 15.28 8.92 11.17
CA PRO A 373 13.93 9.37 10.87
C PRO A 373 12.99 8.21 10.59
N VAL A 374 11.82 8.23 11.23
CA VAL A 374 10.68 7.34 10.95
C VAL A 374 9.41 8.15 10.79
N THR A 375 8.46 7.61 10.04
CA THR A 375 7.11 8.18 9.96
C THR A 375 6.20 7.42 10.93
N TRP A 376 5.55 8.12 11.85
CA TRP A 376 4.56 7.54 12.73
C TRP A 376 3.18 7.55 12.08
N ILE A 377 2.52 6.41 12.05
CA ILE A 377 1.15 6.24 11.54
C ILE A 377 0.33 5.54 12.62
N THR A 378 -0.81 6.10 13.00
CA THR A 378 -1.71 5.48 13.97
C THR A 378 -2.80 4.69 13.24
N ASP A 379 -2.96 3.42 13.61
CA ASP A 379 -4.05 2.55 13.18
C ASP A 379 -5.16 2.55 14.25
N PRO A 380 -6.23 3.33 14.07
CA PRO A 380 -7.28 3.47 15.07
C PRO A 380 -8.27 2.28 15.08
N MET A 381 -8.15 1.36 14.13
CA MET A 381 -9.13 0.28 13.96
C MET A 381 -8.75 -1.00 14.70
N HIS A 382 -7.46 -1.37 14.65
CA HIS A 382 -7.01 -2.59 15.30
C HIS A 382 -6.77 -2.38 16.80
N GLY A 383 -7.06 -3.44 17.58
CA GLY A 383 -7.01 -3.36 19.04
C GLY A 383 -8.30 -2.84 19.70
N ASN A 384 -9.24 -2.31 18.92
CA ASN A 384 -10.53 -1.78 19.37
C ASN A 384 -11.71 -2.67 18.97
N THR A 385 -11.49 -3.99 18.83
CA THR A 385 -12.56 -4.93 18.51
C THR A 385 -13.33 -5.32 19.76
N ILE A 386 -14.66 -5.15 19.73
CA ILE A 386 -15.55 -5.64 20.77
C ILE A 386 -16.44 -6.75 20.23
N THR A 387 -16.93 -7.63 21.12
CA THR A 387 -17.92 -8.64 20.79
C THR A 387 -19.29 -8.06 21.11
N ALA A 388 -20.20 -7.99 20.14
CA ALA A 388 -21.55 -7.53 20.35
C ALA A 388 -22.42 -8.65 20.97
N ASP A 389 -23.24 -8.30 21.96
CA ASP A 389 -24.07 -9.26 22.74
C ASP A 389 -25.11 -10.02 21.90
N LYS A 390 -25.56 -9.45 20.78
CA LYS A 390 -26.64 -10.04 19.95
C LYS A 390 -26.17 -10.82 18.73
N ASP A 391 -24.95 -10.61 18.31
CA ASP A 391 -24.33 -11.32 17.17
C ASP A 391 -22.92 -11.72 17.61
N ARG A 392 -22.63 -12.98 17.74
CA ARG A 392 -21.27 -13.47 18.04
C ARG A 392 -20.19 -13.04 17.02
N LYS A 393 -20.41 -11.93 16.31
CA LYS A 393 -19.50 -11.31 15.38
C LYS A 393 -18.75 -10.19 16.08
N SER A 394 -17.43 -10.21 16.01
CA SER A 394 -16.61 -9.09 16.46
C SER A 394 -16.93 -7.85 15.64
N THR A 395 -17.43 -6.80 16.27
CA THR A 395 -17.64 -5.50 15.66
C THR A 395 -16.43 -4.61 16.00
N ARG A 396 -15.86 -3.97 15.02
CA ARG A 396 -14.85 -2.94 15.24
C ARG A 396 -15.56 -1.61 15.43
N LEU A 397 -15.43 -1.05 16.62
CA LEU A 397 -15.83 0.34 16.83
C LEU A 397 -14.78 1.25 16.23
N ASN A 398 -15.26 2.23 15.49
CA ASN A 398 -14.43 3.33 15.04
C ASN A 398 -14.04 4.15 16.27
N SER A 399 -12.75 4.33 16.53
CA SER A 399 -12.22 5.07 17.69
C SER A 399 -12.43 6.59 17.60
N SER A 400 -13.35 7.05 16.77
CA SER A 400 -13.72 8.46 16.61
C SER A 400 -14.70 8.99 17.66
N HIS A 401 -14.77 8.35 18.84
CA HIS A 401 -15.43 8.95 19.98
C HIS A 401 -14.40 9.61 20.92
N PRO A 402 -14.68 10.86 21.34
CA PRO A 402 -13.75 11.68 22.15
C PRO A 402 -13.43 11.07 23.51
#